data_726504240a060d2f773caaefe6b6c357
#
_entry.id   726504240a060d2f773caaefe6b6c357
#
_cell.length_a   1.000
_cell.length_b   1.000
_cell.length_c   1.000
_cell.angle_alpha   90.00
_cell.angle_beta   90.00
_cell.angle_gamma   90.00
#
_symmetry.space_group_name_H-M   'P 1'
#
loop_
_entity.id
_entity.type
_entity.pdbx_description
1 polymer ?
#
loop_
_entity_poly.entity_id
_entity_poly.type
_entity_poly.pdbx_seq_one_letter_code
_entity_poly.pdbx_strand_id
1 'polypeptide(L)'
;MKSEIGCVIMASGLAKRFGSNKLLAEFDRKPLLCRAFAVTEGLHRVVVTRSTEVQALCEKYGIPVLHHAHPLRSDTVRLGLECLLPRFPAMSGCVFLPGDQPLLTRKTLCGMVSAFCAEPDRKSQIFRLCEPQSGTPGSPVLFGADYFEELR
;
A
#
# COMPACT_ATOMS: atom_id res chain seq x y z
N MET A 1 -10.89 3.93 9.45
CA MET A 1 -11.10 2.88 8.43
C MET A 1 -11.33 1.53 9.11
N LYS A 2 -11.77 0.54 8.36
CA LYS A 2 -12.12 -0.76 8.92
C LYS A 2 -10.89 -1.55 9.34
N SER A 3 -10.93 -2.14 10.54
CA SER A 3 -9.82 -2.92 11.11
C SER A 3 -9.56 -4.25 10.41
N GLU A 4 -10.48 -4.70 9.55
CA GLU A 4 -10.32 -5.96 8.80
C GLU A 4 -9.51 -5.80 7.50
N ILE A 5 -9.05 -4.59 7.20
CA ILE A 5 -8.34 -4.30 5.96
C ILE A 5 -6.88 -4.01 6.23
N GLY A 6 -6.02 -4.76 5.54
CA GLY A 6 -4.58 -4.51 5.55
C GLY A 6 -4.16 -3.59 4.42
N CYS A 7 -2.93 -3.11 4.49
CA CYS A 7 -2.35 -2.28 3.45
C CYS A 7 -0.86 -2.56 3.30
N VAL A 8 -0.47 -2.91 2.09
CA VAL A 8 0.94 -3.02 1.71
C VAL A 8 1.29 -1.75 0.93
N ILE A 9 2.16 -0.94 1.52
CA ILE A 9 2.68 0.25 0.84
C ILE A 9 3.92 -0.18 0.07
N MET A 10 3.82 -0.17 -1.25
CA MET A 10 4.87 -0.67 -2.14
C MET A 10 5.92 0.40 -2.37
N ALA A 11 7.10 0.19 -1.82
CA ALA A 11 8.20 1.14 -1.87
C ALA A 11 9.52 0.47 -2.27
N SER A 12 9.45 -0.63 -3.04
CA SER A 12 10.61 -1.41 -3.45
C SER A 12 11.31 -0.89 -4.70
N GLY A 13 10.70 0.06 -5.41
CA GLY A 13 11.33 0.65 -6.58
C GLY A 13 12.62 1.38 -6.23
N LEU A 14 13.64 1.17 -7.04
CA LEU A 14 14.93 1.85 -6.90
C LEU A 14 15.06 3.01 -7.89
N ALA A 15 13.93 3.46 -8.46
CA ALA A 15 13.91 4.57 -9.40
C ALA A 15 14.48 5.82 -8.73
N LYS A 16 15.56 6.33 -9.29
CA LYS A 16 16.25 7.51 -8.78
C LYS A 16 16.11 8.65 -9.79
N ARG A 17 15.82 9.82 -9.28
CA ARG A 17 15.90 11.06 -10.04
C ARG A 17 16.98 11.91 -9.39
N PHE A 18 17.91 12.41 -10.20
CA PHE A 18 19.02 13.24 -9.69
C PHE A 18 19.82 12.55 -8.59
N GLY A 19 20.00 11.22 -8.68
CA GLY A 19 20.80 10.45 -7.74
C GLY A 19 20.12 10.09 -6.43
N SER A 20 18.84 10.45 -6.23
CA SER A 20 18.12 10.15 -4.99
C SER A 20 16.84 9.35 -5.27
N ASN A 21 16.37 8.64 -4.24
CA ASN A 21 15.13 7.89 -4.32
C ASN A 21 13.95 8.86 -4.41
N LYS A 22 13.09 8.66 -5.40
CA LYS A 22 11.91 9.48 -5.65
C LYS A 22 11.00 9.61 -4.42
N LEU A 23 10.86 8.53 -3.64
CA LEU A 23 9.99 8.51 -2.47
C LEU A 23 10.48 9.40 -1.33
N LEU A 24 11.76 9.74 -1.36
CA LEU A 24 12.39 10.62 -0.37
C LEU A 24 12.43 12.08 -0.84
N ALA A 25 12.06 12.33 -2.10
CA ALA A 25 12.00 13.67 -2.64
C ALA A 25 10.94 14.49 -1.90
N GLU A 26 11.24 15.75 -1.66
CA GLU A 26 10.35 16.62 -0.93
C GLU A 26 9.09 16.95 -1.75
N PHE A 27 7.95 16.76 -1.13
CA PHE A 27 6.65 17.14 -1.67
C PHE A 27 5.86 17.80 -0.53
N ASP A 28 5.48 19.06 -0.73
CA ASP A 28 4.77 19.83 0.28
C ASP A 28 5.50 19.81 1.63
N ARG A 29 6.82 20.04 1.59
CA ARG A 29 7.73 20.16 2.73
C ARG A 29 8.04 18.84 3.47
N LYS A 30 7.61 17.71 2.95
CA LYS A 30 7.89 16.40 3.53
C LYS A 30 8.27 15.42 2.43
N PRO A 31 8.99 14.35 2.75
CA PRO A 31 9.22 13.29 1.76
C PRO A 31 7.91 12.79 1.19
N LEU A 32 7.91 12.49 -0.11
CA LEU A 32 6.72 12.06 -0.84
C LEU A 32 6.01 10.89 -0.16
N LEU A 33 6.78 9.92 0.35
CA LEU A 33 6.24 8.75 1.02
C LEU A 33 5.37 9.08 2.24
N CYS A 34 5.60 10.22 2.89
CA CYS A 34 4.80 10.63 4.04
C CYS A 34 3.32 10.84 3.69
N ARG A 35 3.02 11.12 2.43
CA ARG A 35 1.61 11.19 1.96
C ARG A 35 0.95 9.83 2.11
N ALA A 36 1.65 8.75 1.76
CA ALA A 36 1.12 7.41 1.93
C ALA A 36 0.87 7.09 3.40
N PHE A 37 1.72 7.55 4.30
CA PHE A 37 1.51 7.36 5.75
C PHE A 37 0.22 8.02 6.21
N ALA A 38 -0.02 9.25 5.80
CA ALA A 38 -1.23 9.99 6.18
C ALA A 38 -2.50 9.35 5.60
N VAL A 39 -2.45 8.94 4.34
CA VAL A 39 -3.59 8.37 3.63
C VAL A 39 -4.01 7.01 4.22
N THR A 40 -3.06 6.23 4.71
CA THR A 40 -3.30 4.86 5.20
C THR A 40 -3.47 4.75 6.71
N GLU A 41 -3.51 5.86 7.42
CA GLU A 41 -3.70 5.85 8.86
C GLU A 41 -4.97 5.11 9.24
N GLY A 42 -4.88 4.19 10.20
CA GLY A 42 -6.00 3.37 10.64
C GLY A 42 -6.09 2.00 9.99
N LEU A 43 -5.31 1.73 8.95
CA LEU A 43 -5.20 0.40 8.37
C LEU A 43 -4.06 -0.39 9.01
N HIS A 44 -4.15 -1.72 8.99
CA HIS A 44 -3.03 -2.60 9.34
C HIS A 44 -2.03 -2.54 8.20
N ARG A 45 -0.94 -1.81 8.36
CA ARG A 45 -0.07 -1.49 7.24
C ARG A 45 1.37 -1.93 7.45
N VAL A 46 2.05 -2.15 6.33
CA VAL A 46 3.48 -2.38 6.28
C VAL A 46 4.03 -1.72 5.02
N VAL A 47 5.17 -1.06 5.14
CA VAL A 47 5.92 -0.56 3.98
C VAL A 47 6.91 -1.65 3.59
N VAL A 48 6.95 -2.00 2.31
CA VAL A 48 7.90 -2.99 1.79
C VAL A 48 8.87 -2.25 0.87
N THR A 49 10.16 -2.31 1.18
CA THR A 49 11.17 -1.50 0.50
C THR A 49 12.48 -2.25 0.30
N ARG A 50 13.23 -1.81 -0.72
CA ARG A 50 14.62 -2.25 -0.95
C ARG A 50 15.62 -1.16 -0.56
N SER A 51 15.16 -0.04 -0.04
CA SER A 51 15.97 1.13 0.29
C SER A 51 16.17 1.24 1.79
N THR A 52 17.43 1.29 2.23
CA THR A 52 17.75 1.52 3.64
C THR A 52 17.31 2.90 4.10
N GLU A 53 17.32 3.88 3.19
CA GLU A 53 16.90 5.24 3.50
C GLU A 53 15.39 5.33 3.73
N VAL A 54 14.60 4.60 2.92
CA VAL A 54 13.15 4.48 3.13
C VAL A 54 12.86 3.77 4.45
N GLN A 55 13.62 2.71 4.76
CA GLN A 55 13.50 2.01 6.02
C GLN A 55 13.71 2.98 7.20
N ALA A 56 14.76 3.78 7.15
CA ALA A 56 15.07 4.76 8.20
C ALA A 56 13.93 5.78 8.36
N LEU A 57 13.36 6.23 7.25
CA LEU A 57 12.23 7.16 7.29
C LEU A 57 11.02 6.54 7.98
N CYS A 58 10.69 5.29 7.64
CA CYS A 58 9.59 4.58 8.27
C CYS A 58 9.80 4.42 9.77
N GLU A 59 11.00 4.04 10.17
CA GLU A 59 11.34 3.88 11.58
C GLU A 59 11.19 5.21 12.34
N LYS A 60 11.60 6.30 11.73
CA LYS A 60 11.46 7.64 12.31
C LYS A 60 9.99 7.98 12.60
N TYR A 61 9.07 7.57 11.74
CA TYR A 61 7.64 7.86 11.89
C TYR A 61 6.87 6.72 12.57
N GLY A 62 7.56 5.68 13.03
CA GLY A 62 6.91 4.56 13.71
C GLY A 62 6.04 3.71 12.79
N ILE A 63 6.33 3.67 11.50
CA ILE A 63 5.58 2.90 10.51
C ILE A 63 6.24 1.52 10.34
N PRO A 64 5.49 0.41 10.47
CA PRO A 64 6.05 -0.91 10.22
C PRO A 64 6.65 -1.02 8.83
N VAL A 65 7.87 -1.57 8.74
CA VAL A 65 8.60 -1.62 7.49
C VAL A 65 9.32 -2.96 7.37
N LEU A 66 9.33 -3.50 6.15
CA LEU A 66 10.07 -4.71 5.79
C LEU A 66 11.08 -4.34 4.70
N HIS A 67 12.36 -4.56 4.99
CA HIS A 67 13.45 -4.35 4.02
C HIS A 67 13.80 -5.68 3.36
N HIS A 68 14.00 -5.67 2.04
CA HIS A 68 14.38 -6.86 1.29
C HIS A 68 15.28 -6.50 0.10
N ALA A 69 15.81 -7.54 -0.57
CA ALA A 69 16.68 -7.38 -1.73
C ALA A 69 16.15 -8.07 -2.99
N HIS A 70 14.94 -8.59 -2.96
CA HIS A 70 14.34 -9.29 -4.11
C HIS A 70 14.00 -8.33 -5.23
N PRO A 71 14.21 -8.70 -6.51
CA PRO A 71 14.11 -7.73 -7.62
C PRO A 71 12.71 -7.52 -8.18
N LEU A 72 11.77 -8.45 -7.98
CA LEU A 72 10.49 -8.41 -8.67
C LEU A 72 9.42 -7.65 -7.88
N ARG A 73 8.52 -6.99 -8.60
CA ARG A 73 7.38 -6.31 -7.98
C ARG A 73 6.46 -7.30 -7.26
N SER A 74 6.31 -8.52 -7.80
CA SER A 74 5.54 -9.58 -7.15
C SER A 74 6.12 -9.98 -5.80
N ASP A 75 7.42 -9.84 -5.59
CA ASP A 75 8.05 -10.08 -4.29
C ASP A 75 7.56 -9.09 -3.24
N THR A 76 7.36 -7.84 -3.63
CA THR A 76 6.84 -6.79 -2.74
C THR A 76 5.44 -7.13 -2.24
N VAL A 77 4.58 -7.60 -3.15
CA VAL A 77 3.22 -8.02 -2.82
C VAL A 77 3.24 -9.22 -1.87
N ARG A 78 4.00 -10.25 -2.24
CA ARG A 78 4.12 -11.50 -1.47
C ARG A 78 4.67 -11.23 -0.07
N LEU A 79 5.76 -10.52 0.02
CA LEU A 79 6.42 -10.23 1.30
C LEU A 79 5.53 -9.41 2.22
N GLY A 80 4.80 -8.44 1.66
CA GLY A 80 3.86 -7.63 2.42
C GLY A 80 2.75 -8.47 3.03
N LEU A 81 2.14 -9.36 2.24
CA LEU A 81 1.09 -10.26 2.73
C LEU A 81 1.64 -11.23 3.77
N GLU A 82 2.81 -11.80 3.55
CA GLU A 82 3.44 -12.72 4.50
C GLU A 82 3.77 -12.03 5.82
N CYS A 83 4.02 -10.72 5.79
CA CYS A 83 4.23 -9.94 7.00
C CYS A 83 2.93 -9.67 7.77
N LEU A 84 1.85 -9.36 7.06
CA LEU A 84 0.58 -8.96 7.68
C LEU A 84 -0.27 -10.13 8.14
N LEU A 85 -0.35 -11.21 7.37
CA LEU A 85 -1.27 -12.33 7.65
C LEU A 85 -1.07 -12.98 9.02
N PRO A 86 0.17 -13.27 9.47
CA PRO A 86 0.34 -13.86 10.80
C PRO A 86 -0.11 -12.95 11.93
N ARG A 87 -0.04 -11.64 11.72
CA ARG A 87 -0.43 -10.65 12.73
C ARG A 87 -1.92 -10.33 12.68
N PHE A 88 -2.52 -10.41 11.51
CA PHE A 88 -3.92 -10.06 11.28
C PHE A 88 -4.60 -11.13 10.42
N PRO A 89 -4.75 -12.37 10.96
CA PRO A 89 -5.25 -13.49 10.17
C PRO A 89 -6.72 -13.35 9.74
N ALA A 90 -7.46 -12.44 10.36
CA ALA A 90 -8.86 -12.20 10.06
C ALA A 90 -9.09 -11.11 8.99
N MET A 91 -8.03 -10.66 8.31
CA MET A 91 -8.20 -9.67 7.24
C MET A 91 -9.13 -10.21 6.15
N SER A 92 -10.12 -9.40 5.77
CA SER A 92 -11.01 -9.73 4.65
C SER A 92 -10.50 -9.18 3.33
N GLY A 93 -9.55 -8.26 3.35
CA GLY A 93 -8.95 -7.70 2.16
C GLY A 93 -7.66 -6.96 2.47
N CYS A 94 -6.90 -6.67 1.42
CA CYS A 94 -5.65 -5.94 1.52
C CYS A 94 -5.50 -4.96 0.36
N VAL A 95 -5.18 -3.71 0.70
CA VAL A 95 -4.88 -2.65 -0.27
C VAL A 95 -3.40 -2.73 -0.64
N PHE A 96 -3.10 -2.68 -1.93
CA PHE A 96 -1.74 -2.55 -2.44
C PHE A 96 -1.58 -1.14 -3.00
N LEU A 97 -0.81 -0.34 -2.29
CA LEU A 97 -0.67 1.09 -2.57
C LEU A 97 0.76 1.43 -2.97
N PRO A 98 0.99 1.91 -4.21
CA PRO A 98 2.30 2.47 -4.55
C PRO A 98 2.61 3.67 -3.66
N GLY A 99 3.85 3.76 -3.19
CA GLY A 99 4.27 4.83 -2.29
C GLY A 99 4.35 6.21 -2.94
N ASP A 100 4.24 6.28 -4.27
CA ASP A 100 4.43 7.50 -5.06
C ASP A 100 3.13 8.07 -5.64
N GLN A 101 2.07 8.09 -4.83
CA GLN A 101 0.78 8.64 -5.27
C GLN A 101 0.42 9.91 -4.49
N PRO A 102 1.02 11.06 -4.85
CA PRO A 102 0.86 12.29 -4.07
C PRO A 102 -0.54 12.89 -4.09
N LEU A 103 -1.34 12.55 -5.09
CA LEU A 103 -2.68 13.11 -5.24
C LEU A 103 -3.78 12.24 -4.64
N LEU A 104 -3.46 11.04 -4.20
CA LEU A 104 -4.44 10.18 -3.52
C LEU A 104 -4.77 10.78 -2.16
N THR A 105 -6.07 10.91 -1.86
CA THR A 105 -6.53 11.43 -0.57
C THR A 105 -7.01 10.31 0.34
N ARG A 106 -6.97 10.57 1.64
CA ARG A 106 -7.53 9.65 2.63
C ARG A 106 -9.03 9.43 2.39
N LYS A 107 -9.76 10.47 2.00
CA LYS A 107 -11.19 10.38 1.68
C LYS A 107 -11.45 9.39 0.56
N THR A 108 -10.67 9.43 -0.50
CA THR A 108 -10.81 8.51 -1.63
C THR A 108 -10.52 7.07 -1.21
N LEU A 109 -9.44 6.85 -0.46
CA LEU A 109 -9.11 5.52 0.02
C LEU A 109 -10.15 4.98 1.00
N CYS A 110 -10.64 5.81 1.92
CA CYS A 110 -11.71 5.44 2.84
C CYS A 110 -12.98 5.06 2.09
N GLY A 111 -13.31 5.79 1.03
CA GLY A 111 -14.47 5.48 0.19
C GLY A 111 -14.36 4.11 -0.47
N MET A 112 -13.18 3.78 -0.99
CA MET A 112 -12.94 2.46 -1.59
C MET A 112 -13.06 1.34 -0.54
N VAL A 113 -12.45 1.53 0.62
CA VAL A 113 -12.50 0.55 1.71
C VAL A 113 -13.94 0.35 2.20
N SER A 114 -14.69 1.43 2.36
CA SER A 114 -16.08 1.36 2.79
C SER A 114 -16.96 0.64 1.79
N ALA A 115 -16.78 0.92 0.50
CA ALA A 115 -17.54 0.25 -0.56
C ALA A 115 -17.22 -1.26 -0.58
N PHE A 116 -15.97 -1.63 -0.42
CA PHE A 116 -15.55 -3.03 -0.33
C PHE A 116 -16.20 -3.71 0.88
N CYS A 117 -16.12 -3.10 2.04
CA CYS A 117 -16.65 -3.69 3.28
C CYS A 117 -18.18 -3.80 3.28
N ALA A 118 -18.87 -3.03 2.44
CA ALA A 118 -20.33 -3.11 2.31
C ALA A 118 -20.79 -4.32 1.48
N GLU A 119 -19.88 -4.96 0.73
CA GLU A 119 -20.22 -6.12 -0.08
C GLU A 119 -20.30 -7.38 0.78
N PRO A 120 -21.39 -8.17 0.72
CA PRO A 120 -21.52 -9.42 1.48
C PRO A 120 -20.45 -10.46 1.08
N ASP A 121 -20.08 -10.49 -0.20
CA ASP A 121 -19.11 -11.41 -0.77
C ASP A 121 -17.74 -10.73 -1.00
N ARG A 122 -17.40 -9.77 -0.16
CA ARG A 122 -16.20 -8.94 -0.34
C ARG A 122 -14.90 -9.71 -0.46
N LYS A 123 -14.80 -10.87 0.19
CA LYS A 123 -13.57 -11.67 0.13
C LYS A 123 -13.26 -12.15 -1.30
N SER A 124 -14.26 -12.25 -2.16
CA SER A 124 -14.08 -12.64 -3.56
C SER A 124 -14.04 -11.44 -4.52
N GLN A 125 -14.01 -10.22 -3.99
CA GLN A 125 -14.03 -9.00 -4.80
C GLN A 125 -12.63 -8.42 -4.97
N ILE A 126 -12.47 -7.68 -6.07
CA ILE A 126 -11.30 -6.86 -6.34
C ILE A 126 -11.81 -5.45 -6.64
N PHE A 127 -11.34 -4.49 -5.85
CA PHE A 127 -11.68 -3.08 -6.06
C PHE A 127 -10.45 -2.32 -6.51
N ARG A 128 -10.62 -1.42 -7.46
CA ARG A 128 -9.55 -0.53 -7.87
C ARG A 128 -10.13 0.82 -8.28
N LEU A 129 -9.31 1.84 -8.18
CA LEU A 129 -9.70 3.17 -8.63
C LEU A 129 -9.59 3.23 -10.15
N CYS A 130 -10.52 3.98 -10.76
CA CYS A 130 -10.50 4.25 -12.19
C CYS A 130 -10.46 5.74 -12.42
N GLU A 131 -9.82 6.17 -13.50
CA GLU A 131 -9.89 7.55 -13.89
C GLU A 131 -11.30 7.89 -14.36
N PRO A 132 -11.94 8.96 -13.80
CA PRO A 132 -13.35 9.26 -14.11
C PRO A 132 -13.65 9.50 -15.58
N GLN A 133 -12.73 10.10 -16.33
CA GLN A 133 -12.97 10.47 -17.72
C GLN A 133 -12.74 9.33 -18.70
N SER A 134 -11.69 8.54 -18.52
CA SER A 134 -11.31 7.48 -19.44
C SER A 134 -11.73 6.09 -19.00
N GLY A 135 -12.08 5.92 -17.71
CA GLY A 135 -12.34 4.61 -17.12
C GLY A 135 -11.07 3.76 -16.98
N THR A 136 -9.89 4.33 -17.22
CA THR A 136 -8.62 3.60 -17.13
C THR A 136 -8.40 3.09 -15.71
N PRO A 137 -8.14 1.76 -15.53
CA PRO A 137 -7.86 1.21 -14.21
C PRO A 137 -6.56 1.79 -13.64
N GLY A 138 -6.59 2.14 -12.36
CA GLY A 138 -5.46 2.73 -11.67
C GLY A 138 -5.14 2.05 -10.35
N SER A 139 -4.31 2.67 -9.57
CA SER A 139 -3.93 2.24 -8.22
C SER A 139 -4.51 3.20 -7.21
N PRO A 140 -4.70 2.79 -5.96
CA PRO A 140 -4.42 1.48 -5.39
C PRO A 140 -5.44 0.41 -5.79
N VAL A 141 -5.08 -0.86 -5.52
CA VAL A 141 -5.97 -2.00 -5.75
C VAL A 141 -6.23 -2.69 -4.41
N LEU A 142 -7.47 -3.05 -4.15
CA LEU A 142 -7.87 -3.79 -2.96
C LEU A 142 -8.30 -5.19 -3.37
N PHE A 143 -7.58 -6.20 -2.92
CA PHE A 143 -7.92 -7.60 -3.16
C PHE A 143 -8.59 -8.20 -1.95
N GLY A 144 -9.71 -8.90 -2.17
CA GLY A 144 -10.34 -9.70 -1.14
C GLY A 144 -9.47 -10.90 -0.73
N ALA A 145 -9.74 -11.44 0.45
CA ALA A 145 -8.89 -12.47 1.05
C ALA A 145 -8.82 -13.76 0.22
N ASP A 146 -9.82 -14.06 -0.60
CA ASP A 146 -9.82 -15.25 -1.45
C ASP A 146 -8.69 -15.25 -2.47
N TYR A 147 -8.11 -14.08 -2.76
CA TYR A 147 -7.01 -13.94 -3.72
C TYR A 147 -5.62 -14.02 -3.06
N PHE A 148 -5.54 -14.09 -1.73
CA PHE A 148 -4.25 -14.02 -1.04
C PHE A 148 -3.33 -15.19 -1.38
N GLU A 149 -3.88 -16.39 -1.58
CA GLU A 149 -3.07 -17.55 -1.96
C GLU A 149 -2.37 -17.33 -3.30
N GLU A 150 -3.06 -16.74 -4.26
CA GLU A 150 -2.49 -16.47 -5.59
C GLU A 150 -1.44 -15.35 -5.56
N LEU A 151 -1.54 -14.45 -4.59
CA LEU A 151 -0.63 -13.30 -4.45
C LEU A 151 0.64 -13.63 -3.66
N ARG A 152 0.68 -14.77 -3.02
CA ARG A 152 1.83 -15.21 -2.19
C ARG A 152 2.86 -16.01 -2.94
#